data_ffc47e0f8d33ffb5a980ac9533a59964
#
_entry.id   ffc47e0f8d33ffb5a980ac9533a59964
#
_cell.length_a   1.000
_cell.length_b   1.000
_cell.length_c   1.000
_cell.angle_alpha   90.00
_cell.angle_beta   90.00
_cell.angle_gamma   90.00
#
_symmetry.space_group_name_H-M   'P 1'
#
loop_
_entity.id
_entity.type
_entity.pdbx_description
1 polymer ?
#
loop_
_entity_poly.entity_id
_entity_poly.type
_entity_poly.pdbx_seq_one_letter_code
_entity_poly.pdbx_strand_id
1 'polypeptide(L)'
;MVICVLLTKKTALNVKRYAIFIDMAGLILLAFIPADINPITGILPIFFMMATQWSVFSGNGEFNSSTIFSTNNLKQFTFALTNYILDKDKAQLRKAKFFGTSLLCYHIGVIFSFFACRSFGTHASLCALPLTFCALMPTLSCQPKQKQNPPHAKFQAHGNPHPL
;
A
#
# COMPACT_ATOMS: atom_id res chain seq x y z
N MET A 1 0.43 4.65 -13.05
CA MET A 1 -0.57 5.49 -12.34
C MET A 1 -1.81 5.79 -13.18
N VAL A 2 -1.68 6.37 -14.38
CA VAL A 2 -2.82 6.69 -15.29
C VAL A 2 -3.69 5.47 -15.58
N ILE A 3 -3.11 4.32 -15.88
CA ILE A 3 -3.83 3.06 -16.18
C ILE A 3 -4.68 2.60 -14.98
N CYS A 4 -4.16 2.68 -13.76
CA CYS A 4 -4.92 2.32 -12.55
C CYS A 4 -6.11 3.26 -12.34
N VAL A 5 -5.94 4.56 -12.57
CA VAL A 5 -7.02 5.55 -12.47
C VAL A 5 -8.10 5.33 -13.53
N LEU A 6 -7.71 5.00 -14.76
CA LEU A 6 -8.65 4.69 -15.84
C LEU A 6 -9.43 3.40 -15.58
N LEU A 7 -8.75 2.35 -15.09
CA LEU A 7 -9.39 1.08 -14.69
C LEU A 7 -10.37 1.28 -13.53
N THR A 8 -10.03 2.12 -12.55
CA THR A 8 -10.91 2.41 -11.39
C THR A 8 -12.17 3.18 -11.79
N LYS A 9 -12.08 4.07 -12.79
CA LYS A 9 -13.22 4.88 -13.26
C LYS A 9 -14.14 4.16 -14.24
N LYS A 10 -13.60 3.26 -15.08
CA LYS A 10 -14.37 2.60 -16.16
C LYS A 10 -14.98 1.25 -15.77
N THR A 11 -14.49 0.59 -14.74
CA THR A 11 -14.91 -0.77 -14.44
C THR A 11 -15.17 -0.88 -12.95
N ALA A 12 -16.30 -1.47 -12.56
CA ALA A 12 -16.63 -1.85 -11.17
C ALA A 12 -15.72 -2.98 -10.62
N LEU A 13 -14.53 -3.09 -11.15
CA LEU A 13 -13.54 -4.10 -10.84
C LEU A 13 -12.90 -3.81 -9.47
N ASN A 14 -12.73 -4.85 -8.69
CA ASN A 14 -12.05 -4.75 -7.41
C ASN A 14 -10.53 -4.58 -7.64
N VAL A 15 -10.10 -3.33 -7.82
CA VAL A 15 -8.71 -2.94 -8.19
C VAL A 15 -7.69 -3.58 -7.25
N LYS A 16 -8.05 -3.81 -5.98
CA LYS A 16 -7.20 -4.48 -5.00
C LYS A 16 -6.89 -5.93 -5.40
N ARG A 17 -7.85 -6.66 -5.94
CA ARG A 17 -7.64 -8.04 -6.44
C ARG A 17 -6.67 -8.06 -7.61
N TYR A 18 -6.85 -7.14 -8.57
CA TYR A 18 -5.97 -7.06 -9.74
C TYR A 18 -4.53 -6.71 -9.34
N ALA A 19 -4.33 -5.81 -8.35
CA ALA A 19 -3.00 -5.52 -7.86
C ALA A 19 -2.31 -6.77 -7.29
N ILE A 20 -3.01 -7.58 -6.49
CA ILE A 20 -2.46 -8.82 -5.95
C ILE A 20 -2.15 -9.85 -7.05
N PHE A 21 -3.01 -9.96 -8.09
CA PHE A 21 -2.71 -10.84 -9.23
C PHE A 21 -1.48 -10.37 -10.02
N ILE A 22 -1.30 -9.06 -10.19
CA ILE A 22 -0.11 -8.48 -10.82
C ILE A 22 1.14 -8.82 -9.98
N ASP A 23 1.04 -8.72 -8.65
CA ASP A 23 2.14 -9.09 -7.76
C ASP A 23 2.48 -10.58 -7.87
N MET A 24 1.49 -11.46 -7.87
CA MET A 24 1.71 -12.91 -8.05
C MET A 24 2.38 -13.20 -9.40
N ALA A 25 1.89 -12.61 -10.48
CA ALA A 25 2.50 -12.77 -11.81
C ALA A 25 3.93 -12.23 -11.85
N GLY A 26 4.18 -11.08 -11.23
CA GLY A 26 5.50 -10.48 -11.12
C GLY A 26 6.48 -11.32 -10.31
N LEU A 27 6.06 -11.95 -9.21
CA LEU A 27 6.88 -12.85 -8.41
C LEU A 27 7.27 -14.11 -9.20
N ILE A 28 6.34 -14.67 -9.98
CA ILE A 28 6.61 -15.80 -10.88
C ILE A 28 7.59 -15.38 -11.97
N LEU A 29 7.38 -14.22 -12.59
CA LEU A 29 8.29 -13.69 -13.61
C LEU A 29 9.70 -13.52 -13.06
N LEU A 30 9.85 -12.98 -11.86
CA LEU A 30 11.15 -12.79 -11.20
C LEU A 30 11.89 -14.11 -10.97
N ALA A 31 11.18 -15.21 -10.70
CA ALA A 31 11.79 -16.54 -10.50
C ALA A 31 12.43 -17.10 -11.78
N PHE A 32 11.97 -16.66 -12.95
CA PHE A 32 12.51 -17.10 -14.25
C PHE A 32 13.57 -16.15 -14.81
N ILE A 33 13.84 -15.03 -14.16
CA ILE A 33 14.88 -14.09 -14.59
C ILE A 33 16.25 -14.71 -14.27
N PRO A 34 17.14 -14.88 -15.29
CA PRO A 34 18.49 -15.38 -15.08
C PRO A 34 19.29 -14.46 -14.13
N ALA A 35 20.17 -15.04 -13.32
CA ALA A 35 20.98 -14.29 -12.35
C ALA A 35 22.05 -13.40 -13.01
N ASP A 36 22.39 -13.64 -14.25
CA ASP A 36 23.37 -12.92 -15.05
C ASP A 36 22.80 -11.76 -15.87
N ILE A 37 21.47 -11.52 -15.77
CA ILE A 37 20.83 -10.38 -16.44
C ILE A 37 21.34 -9.05 -15.87
N ASN A 38 21.34 -8.02 -16.72
CA ASN A 38 21.66 -6.68 -16.27
C ASN A 38 20.78 -6.28 -15.09
N PRO A 39 21.36 -5.84 -13.93
CA PRO A 39 20.61 -5.51 -12.72
C PRO A 39 19.49 -4.48 -12.93
N ILE A 40 19.69 -3.53 -13.85
CA ILE A 40 18.68 -2.51 -14.17
C ILE A 40 17.44 -3.15 -14.80
N THR A 41 17.64 -4.10 -15.72
CA THR A 41 16.55 -4.82 -16.39
C THR A 41 15.82 -5.74 -15.41
N GLY A 42 16.57 -6.42 -14.52
CA GLY A 42 16.01 -7.31 -13.50
C GLY A 42 15.13 -6.60 -12.48
N ILE A 43 15.37 -5.31 -12.22
CA ILE A 43 14.61 -4.50 -11.26
C ILE A 43 13.29 -3.95 -11.83
N LEU A 44 13.12 -3.87 -13.15
CA LEU A 44 11.92 -3.29 -13.79
C LEU A 44 10.60 -3.94 -13.35
N PRO A 45 10.47 -5.28 -13.28
CA PRO A 45 9.24 -5.92 -12.78
C PRO A 45 8.92 -5.52 -11.34
N ILE A 46 9.93 -5.36 -10.49
CA ILE A 46 9.77 -4.94 -9.10
C ILE A 46 9.22 -3.53 -9.02
N PHE A 47 9.77 -2.58 -9.79
CA PHE A 47 9.25 -1.21 -9.84
C PHE A 47 7.81 -1.16 -10.34
N PHE A 48 7.45 -1.98 -11.30
CA PHE A 48 6.08 -2.05 -11.80
C PHE A 48 5.11 -2.55 -10.72
N MET A 49 5.45 -3.63 -10.02
CA MET A 49 4.65 -4.14 -8.89
C MET A 49 4.51 -3.09 -7.78
N MET A 50 5.62 -2.45 -7.38
CA MET A 50 5.62 -1.39 -6.38
C MET A 50 4.73 -0.21 -6.77
N ALA A 51 4.82 0.26 -8.01
CA ALA A 51 3.98 1.35 -8.50
C ALA A 51 2.49 0.99 -8.49
N THR A 52 2.15 -0.26 -8.83
CA THR A 52 0.78 -0.76 -8.80
C THR A 52 0.25 -0.84 -7.36
N GLN A 53 1.03 -1.41 -6.45
CA GLN A 53 0.67 -1.48 -5.03
C GLN A 53 0.46 -0.09 -4.43
N TRP A 54 1.37 0.85 -4.70
CA TRP A 54 1.22 2.21 -4.20
C TRP A 54 -0.05 2.90 -4.72
N SER A 55 -0.38 2.69 -5.98
CA SER A 55 -1.58 3.29 -6.57
C SER A 55 -2.88 2.74 -5.96
N VAL A 56 -2.88 1.50 -5.48
CA VAL A 56 -4.08 0.79 -5.02
C VAL A 56 -4.22 0.80 -3.50
N PHE A 57 -3.11 0.73 -2.76
CA PHE A 57 -3.09 0.57 -1.30
C PHE A 57 -2.63 1.84 -0.56
N SER A 58 -2.70 3.01 -1.18
CA SER A 58 -2.20 4.28 -0.63
C SER A 58 -2.94 4.82 0.59
N GLY A 59 -3.76 4.04 1.26
CA GLY A 59 -4.35 4.43 2.54
C GLY A 59 -5.77 3.94 2.76
N ASN A 60 -6.17 3.91 4.02
CA ASN A 60 -7.46 3.38 4.47
C ASN A 60 -8.32 4.46 5.14
N GLY A 61 -8.30 5.68 4.59
CA GLY A 61 -9.19 6.78 5.00
C GLY A 61 -8.71 7.60 6.19
N GLU A 62 -8.35 7.00 7.32
CA GLU A 62 -7.91 7.74 8.52
C GLU A 62 -6.39 8.03 8.49
N PHE A 63 -5.59 7.06 8.03
CA PHE A 63 -4.14 7.21 7.92
C PHE A 63 -3.66 6.83 6.53
N ASN A 64 -2.92 7.73 5.90
CA ASN A 64 -2.31 7.48 4.60
C ASN A 64 -0.90 6.90 4.83
N SER A 65 -0.79 5.58 4.79
CA SER A 65 0.50 4.88 4.87
C SER A 65 1.00 4.55 3.47
N SER A 66 2.20 4.99 3.18
CA SER A 66 2.92 4.51 2.00
C SER A 66 3.66 3.23 2.39
N THR A 67 3.11 2.08 2.02
CA THR A 67 3.72 0.77 2.32
C THR A 67 5.13 0.60 1.73
N ILE A 68 5.47 1.42 0.73
CA ILE A 68 6.73 1.37 0.00
C ILE A 68 7.80 2.27 0.63
N PHE A 69 7.42 3.38 1.28
CA PHE A 69 8.36 4.34 1.85
C PHE A 69 8.50 4.15 3.36
N SER A 70 9.38 3.24 3.74
CA SER A 70 9.74 2.99 5.15
C SER A 70 10.14 4.27 5.89
N THR A 71 10.87 5.17 5.25
CA THR A 71 11.31 6.45 5.83
C THR A 71 10.13 7.35 6.22
N ASN A 72 9.09 7.46 5.38
CA ASN A 72 7.91 8.24 5.73
C ASN A 72 7.13 7.61 6.89
N ASN A 73 7.01 6.29 6.91
CA ASN A 73 6.35 5.58 8.00
C ASN A 73 7.13 5.73 9.31
N LEU A 74 8.47 5.69 9.26
CA LEU A 74 9.33 5.94 10.42
C LEU A 74 9.14 7.36 10.98
N LYS A 75 9.14 8.37 10.09
CA LYS A 75 8.87 9.77 10.49
C LYS A 75 7.51 9.91 11.16
N GLN A 76 6.46 9.35 10.58
CA GLN A 76 5.10 9.41 11.14
C GLN A 76 5.00 8.67 12.47
N PHE A 77 5.66 7.52 12.61
CA PHE A 77 5.72 6.76 13.84
C PHE A 77 6.40 7.56 14.95
N THR A 78 7.61 8.07 14.69
CA THR A 78 8.38 8.84 15.68
C THR A 78 7.62 10.07 16.13
N PHE A 79 7.05 10.84 15.18
CA PHE A 79 6.27 12.02 15.48
C PHE A 79 5.04 11.71 16.34
N ALA A 80 4.27 10.70 15.96
CA ALA A 80 3.08 10.30 16.71
C ALA A 80 3.43 9.75 18.10
N LEU A 81 4.53 9.00 18.23
CA LEU A 81 5.00 8.48 19.52
C LEU A 81 5.45 9.61 20.44
N THR A 82 6.21 10.58 19.92
CA THR A 82 6.66 11.75 20.69
C THR A 82 5.48 12.55 21.21
N ASN A 83 4.50 12.86 20.35
CA ASN A 83 3.30 13.60 20.76
C ASN A 83 2.48 12.81 21.80
N TYR A 84 2.40 11.47 21.66
CA TYR A 84 1.75 10.66 22.67
C TYR A 84 2.46 10.72 24.03
N ILE A 85 3.80 10.72 24.06
CA ILE A 85 4.56 10.81 25.30
C ILE A 85 4.34 12.16 25.99
N LEU A 86 4.26 13.26 25.22
CA LEU A 86 4.08 14.61 25.73
C LEU A 86 2.63 14.87 26.19
N ASP A 87 1.66 14.59 25.32
CA ASP A 87 0.27 15.02 25.49
C ASP A 87 -0.66 13.90 25.97
N LYS A 88 -0.19 12.63 26.05
CA LYS A 88 -1.01 11.44 26.37
C LYS A 88 -2.25 11.25 25.51
N ASP A 89 -2.27 11.83 24.31
CA ASP A 89 -3.42 11.75 23.40
C ASP A 89 -3.56 10.34 22.81
N LYS A 90 -4.72 9.73 23.04
CA LYS A 90 -5.05 8.37 22.53
C LYS A 90 -5.11 8.30 20.99
N ALA A 91 -5.39 9.40 20.30
CA ALA A 91 -5.39 9.45 18.85
C ALA A 91 -3.96 9.30 18.31
N GLN A 92 -2.99 9.95 18.95
CA GLN A 92 -1.57 9.80 18.61
C GLN A 92 -1.05 8.38 18.88
N LEU A 93 -1.51 7.76 19.97
CA LEU A 93 -1.18 6.36 20.23
C LEU A 93 -1.69 5.41 19.14
N ARG A 94 -2.93 5.59 18.65
CA ARG A 94 -3.47 4.79 17.55
C ARG A 94 -2.65 4.97 16.27
N LYS A 95 -2.28 6.22 15.96
CA LYS A 95 -1.42 6.55 14.84
C LYS A 95 -0.04 5.90 14.96
N ALA A 96 0.60 6.00 16.13
CA ALA A 96 1.90 5.37 16.40
C ALA A 96 1.82 3.85 16.26
N LYS A 97 0.80 3.20 16.82
CA LYS A 97 0.60 1.74 16.65
C LYS A 97 0.47 1.34 15.19
N PHE A 98 -0.31 2.06 14.40
CA PHE A 98 -0.51 1.77 12.98
C PHE A 98 0.81 1.82 12.19
N PHE A 99 1.56 2.93 12.30
CA PHE A 99 2.84 3.06 11.60
C PHE A 99 3.93 2.14 12.16
N GLY A 100 3.95 1.94 13.49
CA GLY A 100 4.88 1.02 14.14
C GLY A 100 4.67 -0.43 13.71
N THR A 101 3.42 -0.90 13.65
CA THR A 101 3.11 -2.23 13.14
C THR A 101 3.53 -2.39 11.68
N SER A 102 3.25 -1.39 10.84
CA SER A 102 3.68 -1.40 9.42
C SER A 102 5.20 -1.52 9.28
N LEU A 103 5.95 -0.76 10.08
CA LEU A 103 7.43 -0.82 10.11
C LEU A 103 7.93 -2.18 10.58
N LEU A 104 7.34 -2.72 11.65
CA LEU A 104 7.72 -4.03 12.17
C LEU A 104 7.52 -5.13 11.12
N CYS A 105 6.35 -5.18 10.49
CA CYS A 105 6.08 -6.14 9.42
C CYS A 105 7.06 -5.98 8.24
N TYR A 106 7.39 -4.74 7.88
CA TYR A 106 8.38 -4.47 6.83
C TYR A 106 9.75 -5.05 7.18
N HIS A 107 10.27 -4.80 8.40
CA HIS A 107 11.58 -5.29 8.80
C HIS A 107 11.62 -6.82 8.90
N ILE A 108 10.55 -7.45 9.40
CA ILE A 108 10.42 -8.91 9.40
C ILE A 108 10.48 -9.44 7.96
N GLY A 109 9.76 -8.79 7.03
CA GLY A 109 9.79 -9.15 5.61
C GLY A 109 11.18 -9.04 4.99
N VAL A 110 11.94 -7.98 5.31
CA VAL A 110 13.32 -7.79 4.84
C VAL A 110 14.24 -8.90 5.36
N ILE A 111 14.16 -9.22 6.66
CA ILE A 111 14.96 -10.31 7.26
C ILE A 111 14.63 -11.65 6.59
N PHE A 112 13.35 -11.97 6.44
CA PHE A 112 12.91 -13.18 5.76
C PHE A 112 13.42 -13.25 4.32
N SER A 113 13.28 -12.14 3.57
CA SER A 113 13.74 -12.04 2.19
C SER A 113 15.25 -12.25 2.08
N PHE A 114 16.04 -11.68 3.01
CA PHE A 114 17.50 -11.87 3.04
C PHE A 114 17.89 -13.35 3.15
N PHE A 115 17.29 -14.07 4.09
CA PHE A 115 17.56 -15.50 4.27
C PHE A 115 17.06 -16.33 3.08
N ALA A 116 15.90 -16.01 2.54
CA ALA A 116 15.36 -16.67 1.36
C ALA A 116 16.27 -16.49 0.12
N CYS A 117 16.73 -15.26 -0.13
CA CYS A 117 17.66 -14.98 -1.23
C CYS A 117 19.00 -15.70 -1.08
N ARG A 118 19.50 -15.79 0.16
CA ARG A 118 20.75 -16.51 0.44
C ARG A 118 20.62 -18.02 0.19
N SER A 119 19.43 -18.60 0.44
CA SER A 119 19.20 -20.05 0.31
C SER A 119 18.76 -20.46 -1.09
N PHE A 120 17.95 -19.65 -1.77
CA PHE A 120 17.28 -20.02 -3.03
C PHE A 120 17.66 -19.14 -4.22
N GLY A 121 18.53 -18.13 -4.03
CA GLY A 121 18.92 -17.18 -5.08
C GLY A 121 17.71 -16.47 -5.69
N THR A 122 17.60 -16.43 -7.02
CA THR A 122 16.50 -15.78 -7.76
C THR A 122 15.14 -16.43 -7.49
N HIS A 123 15.10 -17.72 -7.15
CA HIS A 123 13.86 -18.43 -6.81
C HIS A 123 13.27 -18.02 -5.46
N ALA A 124 13.98 -17.22 -4.67
CA ALA A 124 13.47 -16.66 -3.40
C ALA A 124 12.17 -15.88 -3.57
N SER A 125 11.92 -15.30 -4.74
CA SER A 125 10.66 -14.62 -5.07
C SER A 125 9.43 -15.53 -4.91
N LEU A 126 9.57 -16.84 -5.16
CA LEU A 126 8.48 -17.81 -4.98
C LEU A 126 8.08 -17.99 -3.51
N CYS A 127 9.02 -17.76 -2.57
CA CYS A 127 8.71 -17.81 -1.14
C CYS A 127 7.71 -16.74 -0.69
N ALA A 128 7.51 -15.68 -1.47
CA ALA A 128 6.52 -14.65 -1.21
C ALA A 128 5.11 -15.02 -1.72
N LEU A 129 4.96 -16.01 -2.60
CA LEU A 129 3.64 -16.42 -3.14
C LEU A 129 2.63 -16.83 -2.07
N PRO A 130 2.98 -17.62 -1.03
CA PRO A 130 2.01 -17.95 0.03
C PRO A 130 1.49 -16.70 0.75
N LEU A 131 2.34 -15.68 0.96
CA LEU A 131 1.96 -14.43 1.61
C LEU A 131 1.00 -13.63 0.74
N THR A 132 1.24 -13.54 -0.58
CA THR A 132 0.34 -12.85 -1.51
C THR A 132 -0.99 -13.60 -1.64
N PHE A 133 -0.98 -14.92 -1.59
CA PHE A 133 -2.19 -15.74 -1.58
C PHE A 133 -3.01 -15.51 -0.30
N CYS A 134 -2.37 -15.46 0.88
CA CYS A 134 -3.04 -15.09 2.13
C CYS A 134 -3.62 -13.67 2.08
N ALA A 135 -2.94 -12.72 1.44
CA ALA A 135 -3.45 -11.36 1.26
C ALA A 135 -4.65 -11.29 0.29
N LEU A 136 -4.79 -12.25 -0.62
CA LEU A 136 -5.91 -12.34 -1.55
C LEU A 136 -7.22 -12.73 -0.82
N MET A 137 -7.16 -13.63 0.17
CA MET A 137 -8.33 -14.16 0.88
C MET A 137 -9.29 -13.08 1.41
N PRO A 138 -8.84 -12.08 2.21
CA PRO A 138 -9.74 -11.04 2.71
C PRO A 138 -10.31 -10.16 1.59
N THR A 139 -9.63 -10.02 0.46
CA THR A 139 -10.15 -9.24 -0.67
C THR A 139 -11.25 -9.98 -1.44
N LEU A 140 -11.28 -11.32 -1.36
CA LEU A 140 -12.35 -12.13 -1.94
C LEU A 140 -13.64 -12.03 -1.10
N SER A 141 -13.51 -11.98 0.22
CA SER A 141 -14.64 -11.92 1.16
C SER A 141 -15.23 -10.51 1.29
N CYS A 142 -14.45 -9.46 1.03
CA CYS A 142 -14.90 -8.08 1.17
C CYS A 142 -15.55 -7.58 -0.13
N GLN A 143 -16.88 -7.52 -0.16
CA GLN A 143 -17.63 -6.82 -1.21
C GLN A 143 -17.23 -5.32 -1.18
N PRO A 144 -17.00 -4.67 -2.33
CA PRO A 144 -16.71 -3.24 -2.36
C PRO A 144 -17.92 -2.48 -1.80
N LYS A 145 -17.79 -1.88 -0.61
CA LYS A 145 -18.74 -0.84 -0.19
C LYS A 145 -18.68 0.26 -1.23
N GLN A 146 -19.72 0.36 -2.05
CA GLN A 146 -19.92 1.44 -2.99
C GLN A 146 -19.81 2.74 -2.19
N LYS A 147 -18.80 3.57 -2.51
CA LYS A 147 -18.70 4.92 -1.97
C LYS A 147 -19.99 5.63 -2.32
N GLN A 148 -20.91 5.75 -1.37
CA GLN A 148 -21.97 6.73 -1.47
C GLN A 148 -21.29 8.09 -1.62
N ASN A 149 -21.42 8.68 -2.82
CA ASN A 149 -21.05 10.08 -3.02
C ASN A 149 -21.79 10.88 -1.94
N PRO A 150 -21.09 11.72 -1.17
CA PRO A 150 -21.76 12.63 -0.28
C PRO A 150 -22.75 13.46 -1.11
N PRO A 151 -23.99 13.64 -0.64
CA PRO A 151 -24.96 14.51 -1.35
C PRO A 151 -24.28 15.86 -1.54
N HIS A 152 -24.30 16.35 -2.79
CA HIS A 152 -23.77 17.64 -3.16
C HIS A 152 -24.11 18.66 -2.08
N ALA A 153 -23.11 19.15 -1.35
CA ALA A 153 -23.24 20.29 -0.49
C ALA A 153 -23.70 21.44 -1.41
N LYS A 154 -24.98 21.77 -1.36
CA LYS A 154 -25.53 22.96 -2.01
C LYS A 154 -24.72 24.12 -1.45
N PHE A 155 -23.90 24.70 -2.32
CA PHE A 155 -23.23 25.97 -2.05
C PHE A 155 -24.34 27.00 -1.85
N GLN A 156 -24.78 27.21 -0.62
CA GLN A 156 -25.62 28.34 -0.27
C GLN A 156 -24.74 29.58 -0.35
N ALA A 157 -24.81 30.24 -1.49
CA ALA A 157 -24.40 31.63 -1.61
C ALA A 157 -25.26 32.47 -0.66
N HIS A 158 -24.77 32.68 0.54
CA HIS A 158 -25.32 33.73 1.42
C HIS A 158 -24.79 35.06 0.89
N GLY A 159 -25.57 35.66 0.02
CA GLY A 159 -25.47 37.07 -0.27
C GLY A 159 -25.78 37.85 0.99
N ASN A 160 -24.79 38.54 1.51
CA ASN A 160 -24.93 39.50 2.58
C ASN A 160 -25.29 40.84 1.91
N PRO A 161 -26.49 41.41 2.11
CA PRO A 161 -26.74 42.82 1.74
C PRO A 161 -26.21 43.71 2.86
N HIS A 162 -25.22 44.51 2.55
CA HIS A 162 -24.87 45.67 3.40
C HIS A 162 -26.02 46.68 3.36
N PRO A 163 -26.54 47.14 4.50
CA PRO A 163 -27.25 48.41 4.58
C PRO A 163 -26.27 49.58 4.75
N LEU A 164 -26.62 50.67 4.14
CA LEU A 164 -26.06 52.02 4.16
C LEU A 164 -25.75 52.58 5.57
#